data_5a86e37dca15115eaaed3896b50fbaab
#
_entry.id   5a86e37dca15115eaaed3896b50fbaab
#
_cell.length_a   1.000
_cell.length_b   1.000
_cell.length_c   1.000
_cell.angle_alpha   90.00
_cell.angle_beta   90.00
_cell.angle_gamma   90.00
#
_symmetry.space_group_name_H-M   'P 1'
#
loop_
_entity.id
_entity.type
_entity.pdbx_description
1 polymer ?
#
loop_
_entity_poly.entity_id
_entity_poly.type
_entity_poly.pdbx_seq_one_letter_code
_entity_poly.pdbx_strand_id
1 'polypeptide(L)'
;SPILIERAFRHTSLGAQWLVLAALYCYFCGRRQGRYRLPLLFAVNVLAVGIHPYFLPMTYAVTLALLLEYAVTHKRWAGPAVFLGCDLACTAVLGWALGLLYGTATSGGQALYGYFSMNLNALWNPAGVNGVLYSRFLPAQNQVGGNYDAFAYLGLGVLIALPISVVAARKRLAALLRRHWALCAVFVVLTAFAVSHVVTANGVTLVTLPLPASLIKLFSVFRSGGRLFWPVYYVLVLAAFAGLAKLPRGTVWVMAAVVVQLWDISPALIQRHEAMVQAHQSEAFPTT
;
A
#
# COMPACT_ATOMS: atom_id res chain seq x y z
N SER A 1 -6.00 3.08 10.12
CA SER A 1 -5.10 2.09 9.51
C SER A 1 -3.74 2.16 10.18
N PRO A 2 -3.16 1.05 10.70
CA PRO A 2 -1.85 1.04 11.35
C PRO A 2 -0.72 1.58 10.45
N ILE A 3 -0.71 1.23 9.17
CA ILE A 3 0.33 1.71 8.24
C ILE A 3 0.30 3.23 8.05
N LEU A 4 -0.88 3.86 8.10
CA LEU A 4 -1.00 5.32 8.01
C LEU A 4 -0.45 5.98 9.27
N ILE A 5 -0.79 5.45 10.45
CA ILE A 5 -0.32 5.96 11.74
C ILE A 5 1.21 5.86 11.79
N GLU A 6 1.78 4.71 11.43
CA GLU A 6 3.24 4.51 11.40
C GLU A 6 3.95 5.55 10.52
N ARG A 7 3.38 5.91 9.37
CA ARG A 7 3.99 6.86 8.43
C ARG A 7 3.77 8.31 8.82
N ALA A 8 2.62 8.65 9.38
CA ALA A 8 2.32 10.01 9.81
C ALA A 8 3.34 10.55 10.83
N PHE A 9 3.91 9.67 11.66
CA PHE A 9 4.89 10.03 12.68
C PHE A 9 6.37 9.84 12.27
N ARG A 10 6.65 9.42 11.03
CA ARG A 10 8.03 9.17 10.59
C ARG A 10 8.39 9.81 9.27
N HIS A 11 7.51 9.69 8.30
CA HIS A 11 7.70 10.18 6.94
C HIS A 11 6.37 10.78 6.48
N THR A 12 6.10 12.01 6.87
CA THR A 12 4.82 12.70 6.69
C THR A 12 4.33 12.69 5.24
N SER A 13 5.23 12.84 4.26
CA SER A 13 4.90 12.74 2.85
C SER A 13 4.32 11.36 2.46
N LEU A 14 4.76 10.27 3.12
CA LEU A 14 4.19 8.93 2.94
C LEU A 14 2.86 8.74 3.68
N GLY A 15 2.43 9.69 4.47
CA GLY A 15 1.08 9.77 5.02
C GLY A 15 0.01 10.10 3.98
N ALA A 16 0.40 10.59 2.80
CA ALA A 16 -0.54 10.88 1.71
C ALA A 16 -1.13 9.61 1.03
N GLN A 17 -1.39 8.57 1.82
CA GLN A 17 -1.95 7.29 1.34
C GLN A 17 -3.37 7.45 0.75
N TRP A 18 -4.00 8.59 0.96
CA TRP A 18 -5.25 8.96 0.28
C TRP A 18 -5.13 8.95 -1.26
N LEU A 19 -3.92 9.14 -1.82
CA LEU A 19 -3.69 9.01 -3.26
C LEU A 19 -4.01 7.60 -3.76
N VAL A 20 -3.60 6.57 -3.02
CA VAL A 20 -3.92 5.17 -3.33
C VAL A 20 -5.44 4.94 -3.23
N LEU A 21 -6.08 5.48 -2.18
CA LEU A 21 -7.53 5.37 -2.01
C LEU A 21 -8.30 6.09 -3.12
N ALA A 22 -7.81 7.26 -3.57
CA ALA A 22 -8.41 8.01 -4.68
C ALA A 22 -8.28 7.25 -6.01
N ALA A 23 -7.14 6.64 -6.29
CA ALA A 23 -6.97 5.78 -7.47
C ALA A 23 -7.92 4.56 -7.42
N LEU A 24 -8.01 3.87 -6.29
CA LEU A 24 -8.95 2.77 -6.08
C LEU A 24 -10.42 3.23 -6.21
N TYR A 25 -10.76 4.43 -5.71
CA TYR A 25 -12.08 5.01 -5.89
C TYR A 25 -12.40 5.22 -7.37
N CYS A 26 -11.48 5.79 -8.15
CA CYS A 26 -11.65 5.95 -9.60
C CYS A 26 -11.87 4.60 -10.30
N TYR A 27 -11.09 3.58 -9.91
CA TYR A 27 -11.23 2.23 -10.43
C TYR A 27 -12.63 1.65 -10.14
N PHE A 28 -13.05 1.64 -8.88
CA PHE A 28 -14.34 1.06 -8.50
C PHE A 28 -15.54 1.84 -9.04
N CYS A 29 -15.46 3.18 -9.13
CA CYS A 29 -16.48 4.00 -9.80
C CYS A 29 -16.58 3.66 -11.29
N GLY A 30 -15.46 3.53 -12.00
CA GLY A 30 -15.44 3.14 -13.40
C GLY A 30 -16.11 1.78 -13.61
N ARG A 31 -15.71 0.79 -12.81
CA ARG A 31 -16.22 -0.59 -12.92
C ARG A 31 -17.67 -0.78 -12.48
N ARG A 32 -18.16 0.02 -11.54
CA ARG A 32 -19.53 -0.10 -11.02
C ARG A 32 -20.54 0.74 -11.78
N GLN A 33 -20.16 1.98 -12.15
CA GLN A 33 -21.08 2.99 -12.66
C GLN A 33 -20.82 3.33 -14.14
N GLY A 34 -19.77 2.77 -14.76
CA GLY A 34 -19.33 3.19 -16.10
C GLY A 34 -18.77 4.62 -16.15
N ARG A 35 -18.59 5.27 -15.00
CA ARG A 35 -18.08 6.63 -14.89
C ARG A 35 -16.58 6.61 -14.65
N TYR A 36 -15.83 6.53 -15.72
CA TYR A 36 -14.37 6.55 -15.70
C TYR A 36 -13.91 7.98 -15.39
N ARG A 37 -13.51 8.24 -14.15
CA ARG A 37 -13.09 9.57 -13.68
C ARG A 37 -11.64 9.85 -14.08
N LEU A 38 -11.35 9.81 -15.38
CA LEU A 38 -9.99 9.95 -15.92
C LEU A 38 -9.31 11.27 -15.51
N PRO A 39 -9.99 12.46 -15.50
CA PRO A 39 -9.35 13.69 -15.04
C PRO A 39 -8.90 13.61 -13.57
N LEU A 40 -9.71 12.98 -12.69
CA LEU A 40 -9.33 12.79 -11.30
C LEU A 40 -8.16 11.81 -11.17
N LEU A 41 -8.16 10.73 -11.95
CA LEU A 41 -7.09 9.75 -11.95
C LEU A 41 -5.76 10.36 -12.44
N PHE A 42 -5.82 11.18 -13.49
CA PHE A 42 -4.70 11.98 -13.98
C PHE A 42 -4.16 12.90 -12.88
N ALA A 43 -5.03 13.66 -12.21
CA ALA A 43 -4.64 14.55 -11.12
C ALA A 43 -3.99 13.78 -9.96
N VAL A 44 -4.49 12.58 -9.62
CA VAL A 44 -3.90 11.71 -8.58
C VAL A 44 -2.48 11.28 -8.97
N ASN A 45 -2.24 10.88 -10.22
CA ASN A 45 -0.91 10.48 -10.70
C ASN A 45 0.07 11.67 -10.71
N VAL A 46 -0.38 12.84 -11.15
CA VAL A 46 0.42 14.08 -11.13
C VAL A 46 0.78 14.48 -9.70
N LEU A 47 -0.19 14.46 -8.77
CA LEU A 47 0.05 14.76 -7.36
C LEU A 47 0.98 13.74 -6.70
N ALA A 48 0.93 12.48 -7.11
CA ALA A 48 1.82 11.44 -6.60
C ALA A 48 3.30 11.77 -6.85
N VAL A 49 3.62 12.35 -8.03
CA VAL A 49 4.99 12.82 -8.33
C VAL A 49 5.43 13.92 -7.38
N GLY A 50 4.57 14.93 -7.17
CA GLY A 50 4.91 16.10 -6.35
C GLY A 50 4.97 15.82 -4.85
N ILE A 51 4.18 14.86 -4.36
CA ILE A 51 4.12 14.55 -2.92
C ILE A 51 5.20 13.53 -2.53
N HIS A 52 5.21 12.38 -3.18
CA HIS A 52 6.24 11.37 -2.94
C HIS A 52 6.27 10.33 -4.08
N PRO A 53 7.42 10.11 -4.75
CA PRO A 53 7.54 9.25 -5.94
C PRO A 53 7.10 7.79 -5.74
N TYR A 54 7.12 7.28 -4.50
CA TYR A 54 6.65 5.92 -4.21
C TYR A 54 5.15 5.71 -4.47
N PHE A 55 4.33 6.76 -4.45
CA PHE A 55 2.92 6.63 -4.79
C PHE A 55 2.71 6.41 -6.29
N LEU A 56 3.64 6.87 -7.12
CA LEU A 56 3.51 6.78 -8.57
C LEU A 56 3.31 5.33 -9.06
N PRO A 57 4.20 4.36 -8.77
CA PRO A 57 3.97 2.98 -9.20
C PRO A 57 2.70 2.37 -8.63
N MET A 58 2.26 2.77 -7.43
CA MET A 58 1.03 2.27 -6.82
C MET A 58 -0.22 2.78 -7.53
N THR A 59 -0.29 4.07 -7.83
CA THR A 59 -1.42 4.69 -8.53
C THR A 59 -1.45 4.30 -10.00
N TYR A 60 -0.29 4.20 -10.66
CA TYR A 60 -0.19 3.68 -12.03
C TYR A 60 -0.58 2.21 -12.15
N ALA A 61 -0.27 1.39 -11.19
CA ALA A 61 -0.69 0.00 -11.16
C ALA A 61 -2.23 -0.11 -11.19
N VAL A 62 -2.93 0.71 -10.40
CA VAL A 62 -4.41 0.80 -10.38
C VAL A 62 -4.93 1.43 -11.68
N THR A 63 -4.27 2.47 -12.20
CA THR A 63 -4.58 3.10 -13.48
C THR A 63 -4.51 2.08 -14.61
N LEU A 64 -3.42 1.33 -14.68
CA LEU A 64 -3.22 0.30 -15.71
C LEU A 64 -4.30 -0.78 -15.64
N ALA A 65 -4.65 -1.24 -14.44
CA ALA A 65 -5.74 -2.20 -14.26
C ALA A 65 -7.06 -1.66 -14.81
N LEU A 66 -7.41 -0.40 -14.53
CA LEU A 66 -8.62 0.23 -15.03
C LEU A 66 -8.63 0.34 -16.56
N LEU A 67 -7.52 0.83 -17.13
CA LEU A 67 -7.39 1.03 -18.58
C LEU A 67 -7.41 -0.30 -19.35
N LEU A 68 -6.75 -1.34 -18.83
CA LEU A 68 -6.76 -2.69 -19.41
C LEU A 68 -8.17 -3.30 -19.40
N GLU A 69 -8.86 -3.23 -18.26
CA GLU A 69 -10.23 -3.76 -18.18
C GLU A 69 -11.18 -2.97 -19.08
N TYR A 70 -11.02 -1.65 -19.19
CA TYR A 70 -11.79 -0.84 -20.13
C TYR A 70 -11.51 -1.27 -21.58
N ALA A 71 -10.24 -1.35 -21.96
CA ALA A 71 -9.82 -1.68 -23.34
C ALA A 71 -10.35 -3.05 -23.77
N VAL A 72 -10.22 -4.06 -22.90
CA VAL A 72 -10.71 -5.43 -23.16
C VAL A 72 -12.22 -5.48 -23.21
N THR A 73 -12.92 -4.84 -22.27
CA THR A 73 -14.38 -4.87 -22.18
C THR A 73 -15.04 -4.17 -23.37
N HIS A 74 -14.51 -3.03 -23.80
CA HIS A 74 -15.07 -2.21 -24.87
C HIS A 74 -14.42 -2.43 -26.23
N LYS A 75 -13.37 -3.29 -26.29
CA LYS A 75 -12.54 -3.51 -27.50
C LYS A 75 -11.99 -2.22 -28.08
N ARG A 76 -11.66 -1.24 -27.24
CA ARG A 76 -11.14 0.08 -27.60
C ARG A 76 -9.83 0.35 -26.90
N TRP A 77 -8.73 0.32 -27.66
CA TRP A 77 -7.37 0.47 -27.12
C TRP A 77 -6.81 1.89 -27.27
N ALA A 78 -7.21 2.61 -28.32
CA ALA A 78 -6.61 3.91 -28.63
C ALA A 78 -6.82 4.94 -27.52
N GLY A 79 -8.04 5.09 -27.00
CA GLY A 79 -8.32 6.03 -25.90
C GLY A 79 -7.50 5.76 -24.64
N PRO A 80 -7.51 4.54 -24.10
CA PRO A 80 -6.65 4.14 -22.98
C PRO A 80 -5.15 4.38 -23.24
N ALA A 81 -4.65 4.07 -24.44
CA ALA A 81 -3.25 4.27 -24.81
C ALA A 81 -2.88 5.76 -24.85
N VAL A 82 -3.72 6.60 -25.45
CA VAL A 82 -3.53 8.06 -25.48
C VAL A 82 -3.56 8.63 -24.06
N PHE A 83 -4.53 8.23 -23.23
CA PHE A 83 -4.60 8.69 -21.84
C PHE A 83 -3.31 8.32 -21.09
N LEU A 84 -2.89 7.05 -21.16
CA LEU A 84 -1.68 6.58 -20.49
C LEU A 84 -0.43 7.31 -21.00
N GLY A 85 -0.32 7.52 -22.30
CA GLY A 85 0.79 8.26 -22.90
C GLY A 85 0.89 9.70 -22.42
N CYS A 86 -0.25 10.42 -22.42
CA CYS A 86 -0.32 11.80 -21.92
C CYS A 86 -0.01 11.88 -20.43
N ASP A 87 -0.53 10.95 -19.63
CA ASP A 87 -0.32 10.90 -18.20
C ASP A 87 1.16 10.62 -17.86
N LEU A 88 1.78 9.62 -18.52
CA LEU A 88 3.19 9.33 -18.40
C LEU A 88 4.09 10.50 -18.83
N ALA A 89 3.76 11.16 -19.95
CA ALA A 89 4.52 12.31 -20.41
C ALA A 89 4.45 13.47 -19.41
N CYS A 90 3.25 13.77 -18.90
CA CYS A 90 3.06 14.84 -17.92
C CYS A 90 3.82 14.55 -16.61
N THR A 91 3.69 13.33 -16.06
CA THR A 91 4.37 12.93 -14.83
C THR A 91 5.89 12.87 -15.00
N ALA A 92 6.38 12.46 -16.19
CA ALA A 92 7.83 12.48 -16.50
C ALA A 92 8.38 13.91 -16.58
N VAL A 93 7.66 14.82 -17.27
CA VAL A 93 8.04 16.24 -17.36
C VAL A 93 8.04 16.88 -15.97
N LEU A 94 7.03 16.62 -15.16
CA LEU A 94 6.97 17.12 -13.79
C LEU A 94 8.10 16.54 -12.93
N GLY A 95 8.34 15.24 -13.01
CA GLY A 95 9.45 14.58 -12.30
C GLY A 95 10.81 15.14 -12.71
N TRP A 96 10.99 15.44 -13.99
CA TRP A 96 12.18 16.14 -14.49
C TRP A 96 12.28 17.56 -13.90
N ALA A 97 11.22 18.35 -13.97
CA ALA A 97 11.20 19.71 -13.43
C ALA A 97 11.44 19.78 -11.92
N LEU A 98 11.00 18.76 -11.17
CA LEU A 98 11.25 18.63 -9.73
C LEU A 98 12.64 18.02 -9.40
N GLY A 99 13.45 17.71 -10.40
CA GLY A 99 14.79 17.16 -10.19
C GLY A 99 14.84 15.67 -9.84
N LEU A 100 13.72 14.95 -9.89
CA LEU A 100 13.68 13.53 -9.54
C LEU A 100 14.46 12.63 -10.51
N LEU A 101 14.67 13.09 -11.74
CA LEU A 101 15.43 12.38 -12.76
C LEU A 101 16.92 12.76 -12.83
N TYR A 102 17.33 13.82 -12.12
CA TYR A 102 18.74 14.25 -12.04
C TYR A 102 19.50 13.53 -10.94
N GLY A 103 18.81 12.92 -10.01
CA GLY A 103 19.46 12.18 -8.94
C GLY A 103 20.20 11.00 -9.50
N THR A 104 21.53 11.07 -9.50
CA THR A 104 22.29 9.83 -9.48
C THR A 104 21.76 9.03 -8.31
N ALA A 105 21.32 7.83 -8.56
CA ALA A 105 20.95 6.87 -7.51
C ALA A 105 22.23 6.48 -6.72
N THR A 106 22.91 7.48 -6.18
CA THR A 106 24.08 7.37 -5.31
C THR A 106 23.64 7.19 -3.86
N SER A 107 22.73 6.29 -3.63
CA SER A 107 22.76 5.56 -2.37
C SER A 107 23.88 4.51 -2.49
N GLY A 108 25.12 4.97 -2.44
CA GLY A 108 26.30 4.14 -2.20
C GLY A 108 26.52 2.89 -3.05
N GLY A 109 25.99 2.80 -4.27
CA GLY A 109 26.19 1.65 -5.16
C GLY A 109 25.63 0.32 -4.68
N GLN A 110 24.93 0.27 -3.53
CA GLN A 110 24.39 -0.97 -2.99
C GLN A 110 23.04 -1.30 -3.65
N ALA A 111 22.95 -2.49 -4.22
CA ALA A 111 21.68 -3.06 -4.66
C ALA A 111 20.82 -3.40 -3.42
N LEU A 112 19.83 -2.55 -3.12
CA LEU A 112 19.00 -2.66 -1.90
C LEU A 112 17.68 -3.39 -2.13
N TYR A 113 17.38 -3.80 -3.37
CA TYR A 113 16.18 -4.61 -3.63
C TYR A 113 16.27 -5.93 -2.88
N GLY A 114 15.27 -6.18 -2.06
CA GLY A 114 15.24 -7.34 -1.16
C GLY A 114 15.54 -7.04 0.30
N TYR A 115 16.28 -5.95 0.61
CA TYR A 115 16.56 -5.59 2.00
C TYR A 115 15.32 -5.02 2.72
N PHE A 116 14.59 -4.09 2.09
CA PHE A 116 13.34 -3.51 2.62
C PHE A 116 12.12 -4.24 2.06
N SER A 117 12.17 -5.56 2.03
CA SER A 117 11.09 -6.42 1.52
C SER A 117 10.02 -6.67 2.57
N MET A 118 8.83 -7.06 2.09
CA MET A 118 7.72 -7.44 2.94
C MET A 118 7.93 -8.86 3.48
N ASN A 119 7.90 -8.99 4.80
CA ASN A 119 7.90 -10.29 5.46
C ASN A 119 6.55 -11.00 5.27
N LEU A 120 6.52 -12.31 5.05
CA LEU A 120 5.27 -13.06 4.82
C LEU A 120 4.29 -12.97 5.98
N ASN A 121 4.77 -12.74 7.20
CA ASN A 121 3.92 -12.51 8.38
C ASN A 121 3.55 -11.04 8.61
N ALA A 122 3.89 -10.12 7.71
CA ALA A 122 3.67 -8.67 7.88
C ALA A 122 2.20 -8.29 8.15
N LEU A 123 1.23 -9.05 7.62
CA LEU A 123 -0.19 -8.73 7.80
C LEU A 123 -0.69 -8.91 9.24
N TRP A 124 -0.07 -9.78 10.02
CA TRP A 124 -0.42 -10.04 11.42
C TRP A 124 0.72 -9.78 12.40
N ASN A 125 1.86 -9.28 11.94
CA ASN A 125 2.95 -8.83 12.80
C ASN A 125 2.73 -7.37 13.23
N PRO A 126 2.42 -7.11 14.51
CA PRO A 126 2.19 -5.76 15.00
C PRO A 126 3.47 -4.98 15.31
N ALA A 127 4.65 -5.55 15.08
CA ALA A 127 5.93 -4.91 15.35
C ALA A 127 6.17 -3.72 14.41
N GLY A 128 5.94 -2.53 14.91
CA GLY A 128 6.29 -1.29 14.24
C GLY A 128 7.76 -0.93 14.42
N VAL A 129 8.14 0.23 13.91
CA VAL A 129 9.52 0.70 13.99
C VAL A 129 9.81 1.28 15.38
N ASN A 130 11.08 1.17 15.80
CA ASN A 130 11.56 1.69 17.09
C ASN A 130 10.82 1.10 18.31
N GLY A 131 10.43 -0.17 18.23
CA GLY A 131 9.78 -0.87 19.33
C GLY A 131 8.30 -0.52 19.55
N VAL A 132 7.68 0.25 18.65
CA VAL A 132 6.24 0.53 18.74
C VAL A 132 5.45 -0.73 18.46
N LEU A 133 4.61 -1.13 19.41
CA LEU A 133 3.75 -2.29 19.28
C LEU A 133 2.33 -1.86 18.89
N TYR A 134 1.90 -2.27 17.70
CA TYR A 134 0.59 -1.92 17.13
C TYR A 134 -0.54 -2.88 17.52
N SER A 135 -0.33 -3.74 18.49
CA SER A 135 -1.39 -4.61 19.01
C SER A 135 -1.31 -4.73 20.53
N ARG A 136 -2.48 -4.72 21.14
CA ARG A 136 -2.67 -5.05 22.55
C ARG A 136 -2.67 -6.57 22.79
N PHE A 137 -3.04 -7.33 21.76
CA PHE A 137 -3.33 -8.75 21.88
C PHE A 137 -2.29 -9.64 21.19
N LEU A 138 -1.72 -9.20 20.08
CA LEU A 138 -0.75 -9.98 19.33
C LEU A 138 0.68 -9.58 19.72
N PRO A 139 1.55 -10.55 20.00
CA PRO A 139 2.95 -10.27 20.29
C PRO A 139 3.69 -9.83 19.03
N ALA A 140 4.72 -9.00 19.22
CA ALA A 140 5.68 -8.69 18.17
C ALA A 140 6.35 -9.97 17.67
N GLN A 141 6.49 -10.08 16.36
CA GLN A 141 7.18 -11.18 15.72
C GLN A 141 8.51 -10.71 15.15
N ASN A 142 9.44 -11.64 14.98
CA ASN A 142 10.78 -11.35 14.51
C ASN A 142 10.77 -10.85 13.06
N GLN A 143 11.74 -10.00 12.75
CA GLN A 143 11.95 -9.40 11.43
C GLN A 143 13.43 -9.50 11.07
N VAL A 144 13.74 -9.58 9.77
CA VAL A 144 15.11 -9.61 9.24
C VAL A 144 15.42 -8.28 8.58
N GLY A 145 16.61 -7.76 8.77
CA GLY A 145 17.13 -6.60 8.05
C GLY A 145 16.16 -5.40 8.04
N GLY A 146 15.80 -4.96 6.85
CA GLY A 146 14.93 -3.80 6.61
C GLY A 146 13.43 -4.09 6.58
N ASN A 147 12.96 -5.29 6.95
CA ASN A 147 11.54 -5.68 6.90
C ASN A 147 10.61 -4.71 7.66
N TYR A 148 11.13 -4.02 8.69
CA TYR A 148 10.39 -3.02 9.44
C TYR A 148 9.83 -1.89 8.56
N ASP A 149 10.48 -1.59 7.45
CA ASP A 149 10.01 -0.53 6.52
C ASP A 149 8.82 -0.97 5.67
N ALA A 150 8.61 -2.29 5.57
CA ALA A 150 7.47 -2.92 4.90
C ALA A 150 6.31 -3.25 5.87
N PHE A 151 6.23 -2.53 7.00
CA PHE A 151 5.17 -2.70 7.98
C PHE A 151 3.78 -2.69 7.32
N ALA A 152 3.00 -3.76 7.51
CA ALA A 152 1.70 -3.95 6.86
C ALA A 152 0.64 -4.59 7.78
N TYR A 153 0.78 -4.42 9.09
CA TYR A 153 -0.18 -4.93 10.06
C TYR A 153 -1.60 -4.43 9.77
N LEU A 154 -2.52 -5.37 9.61
CA LEU A 154 -3.93 -5.06 9.30
C LEU A 154 -4.69 -4.51 10.52
N GLY A 155 -4.32 -4.96 11.72
CA GLY A 155 -5.06 -4.77 12.96
C GLY A 155 -6.08 -5.87 13.20
N LEU A 156 -6.35 -6.17 14.47
CA LEU A 156 -7.16 -7.32 14.87
C LEU A 156 -8.59 -7.24 14.34
N GLY A 157 -9.19 -6.04 14.31
CA GLY A 157 -10.53 -5.84 13.77
C GLY A 157 -10.64 -6.26 12.29
N VAL A 158 -9.64 -5.91 11.48
CA VAL A 158 -9.60 -6.32 10.06
C VAL A 158 -9.23 -7.79 9.91
N LEU A 159 -8.30 -8.31 10.73
CA LEU A 159 -7.92 -9.73 10.73
C LEU A 159 -9.10 -10.66 11.03
N ILE A 160 -10.02 -10.25 11.91
CA ILE A 160 -11.26 -11.00 12.19
C ILE A 160 -12.30 -10.78 11.09
N ALA A 161 -12.48 -9.54 10.63
CA ALA A 161 -13.49 -9.18 9.65
C ALA A 161 -13.25 -9.80 8.27
N LEU A 162 -11.99 -9.90 7.84
CA LEU A 162 -11.62 -10.35 6.50
C LEU A 162 -12.05 -11.82 6.23
N PRO A 163 -11.69 -12.81 7.06
CA PRO A 163 -12.13 -14.19 6.84
C PRO A 163 -13.65 -14.34 6.89
N ILE A 164 -14.36 -13.64 7.79
CA ILE A 164 -15.81 -13.64 7.84
C ILE A 164 -16.39 -13.14 6.53
N SER A 165 -15.85 -12.04 5.99
CA SER A 165 -16.29 -11.43 4.73
C SER A 165 -16.00 -12.34 3.53
N VAL A 166 -14.85 -13.03 3.51
CA VAL A 166 -14.49 -14.01 2.46
C VAL A 166 -15.45 -15.20 2.49
N VAL A 167 -15.73 -15.76 3.66
CA VAL A 167 -16.68 -16.87 3.82
C VAL A 167 -18.09 -16.46 3.37
N ALA A 168 -18.54 -15.26 3.76
CA ALA A 168 -19.83 -14.73 3.33
C ALA A 168 -19.91 -14.51 1.81
N ALA A 169 -18.81 -14.12 1.18
CA ALA A 169 -18.72 -13.89 -0.26
C ALA A 169 -18.37 -15.14 -1.08
N ARG A 170 -18.09 -16.29 -0.47
CA ARG A 170 -17.51 -17.49 -1.12
C ARG A 170 -18.17 -17.91 -2.44
N LYS A 171 -19.50 -17.87 -2.50
CA LYS A 171 -20.28 -18.23 -3.71
C LYS A 171 -20.08 -17.23 -4.87
N ARG A 172 -19.66 -15.99 -4.58
CA ARG A 172 -19.47 -14.91 -5.55
C ARG A 172 -18.01 -14.57 -5.77
N LEU A 173 -17.10 -15.13 -4.98
CA LEU A 173 -15.67 -14.77 -4.97
C LEU A 173 -15.04 -14.98 -6.35
N ALA A 174 -15.24 -16.14 -6.98
CA ALA A 174 -14.71 -16.41 -8.31
C ALA A 174 -15.24 -15.43 -9.39
N ALA A 175 -16.50 -15.01 -9.26
CA ALA A 175 -17.09 -14.03 -10.17
C ALA A 175 -16.51 -12.62 -9.93
N LEU A 176 -16.27 -12.26 -8.66
CA LEU A 176 -15.61 -10.99 -8.30
C LEU A 176 -14.18 -10.95 -8.82
N LEU A 177 -13.38 -12.00 -8.61
CA LEU A 177 -12.00 -12.08 -9.10
C LEU A 177 -11.96 -12.00 -10.63
N ARG A 178 -12.86 -12.74 -11.33
CA ARG A 178 -12.97 -12.65 -12.80
C ARG A 178 -13.39 -11.26 -13.27
N ARG A 179 -14.28 -10.60 -12.55
CA ARG A 179 -14.72 -9.23 -12.89
C ARG A 179 -13.61 -8.20 -12.76
N HIS A 180 -12.70 -8.39 -11.81
CA HIS A 180 -11.59 -7.49 -11.49
C HIS A 180 -10.23 -8.13 -11.81
N TRP A 181 -10.17 -8.90 -12.90
CA TRP A 181 -9.02 -9.74 -13.24
C TRP A 181 -7.72 -8.95 -13.38
N ALA A 182 -7.77 -7.76 -14.04
CA ALA A 182 -6.56 -6.96 -14.24
C ALA A 182 -6.07 -6.35 -12.92
N LEU A 183 -6.98 -5.93 -12.04
CA LEU A 183 -6.61 -5.49 -10.70
C LEU A 183 -5.99 -6.63 -9.89
N CYS A 184 -6.53 -7.84 -9.98
CA CYS A 184 -5.96 -9.01 -9.33
C CYS A 184 -4.55 -9.33 -9.87
N ALA A 185 -4.35 -9.28 -11.20
CA ALA A 185 -3.06 -9.50 -11.81
C ALA A 185 -2.02 -8.47 -11.35
N VAL A 186 -2.39 -7.20 -11.37
CA VAL A 186 -1.54 -6.11 -10.87
C VAL A 186 -1.20 -6.31 -9.39
N PHE A 187 -2.15 -6.73 -8.57
CA PHE A 187 -1.92 -6.99 -7.14
C PHE A 187 -0.98 -8.16 -6.89
N VAL A 188 -1.04 -9.20 -7.71
CA VAL A 188 -0.05 -10.29 -7.68
C VAL A 188 1.35 -9.75 -7.98
N VAL A 189 1.50 -8.92 -9.01
CA VAL A 189 2.79 -8.31 -9.37
C VAL A 189 3.31 -7.41 -8.24
N LEU A 190 2.46 -6.52 -7.69
CA LEU A 190 2.85 -5.64 -6.58
C LEU A 190 3.24 -6.43 -5.33
N THR A 191 2.51 -7.52 -5.02
CA THR A 191 2.83 -8.38 -3.88
C THR A 191 4.14 -9.12 -4.10
N ALA A 192 4.34 -9.70 -5.27
CA ALA A 192 5.60 -10.36 -5.62
C ALA A 192 6.79 -9.40 -5.53
N PHE A 193 6.62 -8.17 -6.03
CA PHE A 193 7.64 -7.13 -5.91
C PHE A 193 7.91 -6.73 -4.45
N ALA A 194 6.85 -6.62 -3.64
CA ALA A 194 6.97 -6.25 -2.24
C ALA A 194 7.66 -7.33 -1.39
N VAL A 195 7.35 -8.60 -1.63
CA VAL A 195 8.02 -9.76 -1.00
C VAL A 195 9.46 -9.87 -1.48
N SER A 196 9.73 -9.50 -2.73
CA SER A 196 11.04 -9.53 -3.40
C SER A 196 11.61 -10.93 -3.67
N HIS A 197 12.85 -10.95 -4.15
CA HIS A 197 13.61 -12.20 -4.36
C HIS A 197 14.18 -12.80 -3.07
N VAL A 198 14.22 -12.02 -1.98
CA VAL A 198 14.61 -12.50 -0.64
C VAL A 198 13.34 -12.69 0.17
N VAL A 199 12.80 -13.89 0.18
CA VAL A 199 11.55 -14.21 0.88
C VAL A 199 11.86 -14.50 2.35
N THR A 200 11.24 -13.75 3.24
CA THR A 200 11.47 -13.83 4.68
C THR A 200 10.17 -14.10 5.44
N ALA A 201 10.28 -14.82 6.57
CA ALA A 201 9.18 -15.04 7.50
C ALA A 201 9.71 -15.14 8.93
N ASN A 202 9.09 -14.42 9.87
CA ASN A 202 9.36 -14.51 11.31
C ASN A 202 10.86 -14.49 11.67
N GLY A 203 11.63 -13.58 11.08
CA GLY A 203 13.06 -13.43 11.39
C GLY A 203 13.99 -14.41 10.65
N VAL A 204 13.47 -15.21 9.71
CA VAL A 204 14.24 -16.17 8.92
C VAL A 204 14.11 -15.88 7.44
N THR A 205 15.22 -15.98 6.71
CA THR A 205 15.20 -16.01 5.25
C THR A 205 14.86 -17.43 4.80
N LEU A 206 13.69 -17.58 4.15
CA LEU A 206 13.19 -18.88 3.69
C LEU A 206 13.85 -19.30 2.38
N VAL A 207 13.94 -18.35 1.44
CA VAL A 207 14.53 -18.58 0.12
C VAL A 207 15.06 -17.28 -0.46
N THR A 208 16.19 -17.39 -1.17
CA THR A 208 16.69 -16.30 -2.03
C THR A 208 16.67 -16.79 -3.45
N LEU A 209 15.79 -16.17 -4.28
CA LEU A 209 15.68 -16.49 -5.68
C LEU A 209 16.83 -15.85 -6.47
N PRO A 210 17.54 -16.58 -7.33
CA PRO A 210 18.62 -16.01 -8.11
C PRO A 210 18.04 -15.06 -9.18
N LEU A 211 18.28 -13.76 -9.02
CA LEU A 211 17.96 -12.76 -10.04
C LEU A 211 19.23 -12.22 -10.69
N PRO A 212 19.21 -11.93 -11.99
CA PRO A 212 20.31 -11.24 -12.66
C PRO A 212 20.61 -9.88 -11.97
N ALA A 213 21.88 -9.55 -11.83
CA ALA A 213 22.33 -8.31 -11.18
C ALA A 213 21.73 -7.05 -11.84
N SER A 214 21.51 -7.09 -13.16
CA SER A 214 20.84 -6.01 -13.91
C SER A 214 19.41 -5.77 -13.45
N LEU A 215 18.64 -6.83 -13.17
CA LEU A 215 17.27 -6.73 -12.64
C LEU A 215 17.28 -6.25 -11.19
N ILE A 216 18.20 -6.75 -10.37
CA ILE A 216 18.34 -6.27 -8.98
C ILE A 216 18.63 -4.76 -8.97
N LYS A 217 19.56 -4.30 -9.83
CA LYS A 217 19.88 -2.86 -9.98
C LYS A 217 18.66 -2.05 -10.44
N LEU A 218 17.93 -2.54 -11.45
CA LEU A 218 16.72 -1.89 -11.95
C LEU A 218 15.65 -1.75 -10.84
N PHE A 219 15.38 -2.83 -10.12
CA PHE A 219 14.36 -2.85 -9.06
C PHE A 219 14.80 -2.06 -7.82
N SER A 220 16.11 -1.87 -7.63
CA SER A 220 16.67 -1.06 -6.53
C SER A 220 16.35 0.45 -6.63
N VAL A 221 15.83 0.90 -7.79
CA VAL A 221 15.22 2.25 -7.91
C VAL A 221 14.12 2.43 -6.86
N PHE A 222 13.37 1.37 -6.57
CA PHE A 222 12.41 1.33 -5.46
C PHE A 222 13.04 0.63 -4.26
N ARG A 223 13.96 1.32 -3.59
CA ARG A 223 14.69 0.82 -2.42
C ARG A 223 13.80 0.11 -1.40
N SER A 224 12.65 0.71 -1.07
CA SER A 224 11.68 0.19 -0.09
C SER A 224 10.52 -0.51 -0.81
N GLY A 225 10.81 -1.62 -1.49
CA GLY A 225 9.86 -2.37 -2.31
C GLY A 225 8.62 -2.83 -1.55
N GLY A 226 8.74 -3.16 -0.26
CA GLY A 226 7.62 -3.61 0.56
C GLY A 226 6.45 -2.64 0.66
N ARG A 227 6.68 -1.34 0.45
CA ARG A 227 5.61 -0.32 0.40
C ARG A 227 4.66 -0.49 -0.77
N LEU A 228 5.09 -1.12 -1.88
CA LEU A 228 4.25 -1.34 -3.05
C LEU A 228 3.06 -2.27 -2.77
N PHE A 229 3.02 -2.91 -1.61
CA PHE A 229 1.88 -3.68 -1.14
C PHE A 229 0.68 -2.82 -0.69
N TRP A 230 0.80 -1.52 -0.48
CA TRP A 230 -0.26 -0.68 0.07
C TRP A 230 -1.58 -0.68 -0.72
N PRO A 231 -1.62 -0.71 -2.06
CA PRO A 231 -2.89 -0.85 -2.79
C PRO A 231 -3.63 -2.15 -2.44
N VAL A 232 -2.89 -3.25 -2.31
CA VAL A 232 -3.44 -4.55 -1.88
C VAL A 232 -3.95 -4.48 -0.45
N TYR A 233 -3.16 -3.91 0.46
CA TYR A 233 -3.53 -3.70 1.85
C TYR A 233 -4.87 -2.96 1.99
N TYR A 234 -5.03 -1.84 1.27
CA TYR A 234 -6.28 -1.08 1.34
C TYR A 234 -7.47 -1.82 0.74
N VAL A 235 -7.27 -2.61 -0.30
CA VAL A 235 -8.37 -3.44 -0.84
C VAL A 235 -8.74 -4.55 0.14
N LEU A 236 -7.81 -5.15 0.87
CA LEU A 236 -8.13 -6.11 1.94
C LEU A 236 -8.97 -5.45 3.05
N VAL A 237 -8.58 -4.25 3.49
CA VAL A 237 -9.36 -3.48 4.49
C VAL A 237 -10.76 -3.15 3.97
N LEU A 238 -10.87 -2.63 2.74
CA LEU A 238 -12.15 -2.32 2.12
C LEU A 238 -13.03 -3.57 1.94
N ALA A 239 -12.44 -4.69 1.53
CA ALA A 239 -13.15 -5.96 1.37
C ALA A 239 -13.68 -6.49 2.71
N ALA A 240 -12.90 -6.38 3.78
CA ALA A 240 -13.30 -6.77 5.12
C ALA A 240 -14.56 -6.00 5.57
N PHE A 241 -14.53 -4.68 5.53
CA PHE A 241 -15.68 -3.86 5.96
C PHE A 241 -16.87 -3.94 4.99
N ALA A 242 -16.63 -3.93 3.67
CA ALA A 242 -17.69 -4.07 2.68
C ALA A 242 -18.40 -5.43 2.75
N GLY A 243 -17.68 -6.49 3.12
CA GLY A 243 -18.24 -7.81 3.35
C GLY A 243 -19.11 -7.85 4.60
N LEU A 244 -18.62 -7.34 5.73
CA LEU A 244 -19.40 -7.23 6.97
C LEU A 244 -20.67 -6.41 6.78
N ALA A 245 -20.59 -5.29 6.06
CA ALA A 245 -21.73 -4.41 5.81
C ALA A 245 -22.88 -5.10 5.05
N LYS A 246 -22.62 -6.22 4.36
CA LYS A 246 -23.64 -7.00 3.64
C LYS A 246 -24.31 -8.09 4.50
N LEU A 247 -23.83 -8.34 5.71
CA LEU A 247 -24.41 -9.29 6.63
C LEU A 247 -25.69 -8.74 7.28
N PRO A 248 -26.59 -9.61 7.80
CA PRO A 248 -27.66 -9.16 8.69
C PRO A 248 -27.08 -8.32 9.83
N ARG A 249 -27.68 -7.15 10.09
CA ARG A 249 -27.14 -6.16 11.05
C ARG A 249 -25.72 -5.69 10.72
N GLY A 250 -25.35 -5.57 9.44
CA GLY A 250 -24.00 -5.29 8.98
C GLY A 250 -23.35 -4.06 9.62
N THR A 251 -24.14 -3.00 9.91
CA THR A 251 -23.64 -1.81 10.62
C THR A 251 -23.09 -2.17 12.01
N VAL A 252 -23.77 -3.05 12.75
CA VAL A 252 -23.33 -3.49 14.10
C VAL A 252 -21.98 -4.23 13.98
N TRP A 253 -21.85 -5.13 13.00
CA TRP A 253 -20.60 -5.85 12.79
C TRP A 253 -19.44 -4.94 12.37
N VAL A 254 -19.71 -3.95 11.51
CA VAL A 254 -18.71 -2.95 11.13
C VAL A 254 -18.29 -2.13 12.34
N MET A 255 -19.25 -1.65 13.15
CA MET A 255 -18.94 -0.91 14.38
C MET A 255 -18.13 -1.75 15.37
N ALA A 256 -18.51 -3.00 15.59
CA ALA A 256 -17.77 -3.92 16.45
C ALA A 256 -16.32 -4.12 15.98
N ALA A 257 -16.14 -4.34 14.67
CA ALA A 257 -14.80 -4.48 14.08
C ALA A 257 -13.96 -3.20 14.23
N VAL A 258 -14.56 -2.02 14.09
CA VAL A 258 -13.89 -0.72 14.30
C VAL A 258 -13.50 -0.55 15.77
N VAL A 259 -14.39 -0.89 16.72
CA VAL A 259 -14.08 -0.82 18.16
C VAL A 259 -12.93 -1.75 18.51
N VAL A 260 -12.97 -3.01 18.05
CA VAL A 260 -11.87 -3.97 18.24
C VAL A 260 -10.58 -3.45 17.63
N GLN A 261 -10.63 -2.87 16.43
CA GLN A 261 -9.49 -2.29 15.74
C GLN A 261 -8.85 -1.15 16.55
N LEU A 262 -9.65 -0.22 17.06
CA LEU A 262 -9.16 0.92 17.85
C LEU A 262 -8.59 0.47 19.20
N TRP A 263 -9.25 -0.48 19.84
CA TRP A 263 -8.78 -1.05 21.11
C TRP A 263 -7.45 -1.81 20.91
N ASP A 264 -7.34 -2.59 19.84
CA ASP A 264 -6.13 -3.33 19.52
C ASP A 264 -4.92 -2.39 19.30
N ILE A 265 -5.08 -1.33 18.51
CA ILE A 265 -3.98 -0.41 18.18
C ILE A 265 -3.74 0.67 19.25
N SER A 266 -4.53 0.68 20.33
CA SER A 266 -4.45 1.72 21.37
C SER A 266 -3.06 1.89 22.00
N PRO A 267 -2.23 0.85 22.22
CA PRO A 267 -0.87 1.03 22.76
C PRO A 267 0.00 1.91 21.86
N ALA A 268 -0.05 1.68 20.55
CA ALA A 268 0.70 2.50 19.60
C ALA A 268 0.20 3.94 19.56
N LEU A 269 -1.12 4.16 19.66
CA LEU A 269 -1.68 5.52 19.70
C LEU A 269 -1.25 6.28 20.97
N ILE A 270 -1.26 5.63 22.12
CA ILE A 270 -0.80 6.21 23.40
C ILE A 270 0.68 6.55 23.32
N GLN A 271 1.52 5.59 22.91
CA GLN A 271 2.98 5.79 22.78
C GLN A 271 3.32 6.94 21.81
N ARG A 272 2.58 7.04 20.70
CA ARG A 272 2.78 8.15 19.73
C ARG A 272 2.34 9.50 20.30
N HIS A 273 1.24 9.53 21.04
CA HIS A 273 0.78 10.73 21.72
C HIS A 273 1.81 11.21 22.76
N GLU A 274 2.29 10.33 23.62
CA GLU A 274 3.31 10.64 24.62
C GLU A 274 4.61 11.16 23.97
N ALA A 275 5.05 10.52 22.89
CA ALA A 275 6.24 10.98 22.15
C ALA A 275 6.04 12.37 21.55
N MET A 276 4.85 12.73 21.09
CA MET A 276 4.54 14.08 20.60
C MET A 276 4.51 15.11 21.72
N VAL A 277 3.94 14.78 22.87
CA VAL A 277 3.90 15.67 24.04
C VAL A 277 5.32 15.94 24.51
N GLN A 278 6.16 14.92 24.63
CA GLN A 278 7.57 15.06 25.03
C GLN A 278 8.37 15.90 24.02
N ALA A 279 8.15 15.68 22.71
CA ALA A 279 8.83 16.48 21.68
C ALA A 279 8.39 17.95 21.71
N HIS A 280 7.14 18.24 22.07
CA HIS A 280 6.66 19.62 22.22
C HIS A 280 7.20 20.30 23.46
N GLN A 281 7.42 19.55 24.54
CA GLN A 281 7.98 20.05 25.80
C GLN A 281 9.50 20.22 25.78
N SER A 282 10.21 19.37 25.01
CA SER A 282 11.63 19.57 24.75
C SER A 282 11.74 20.66 23.69
N GLU A 283 12.29 21.82 23.99
CA GLU A 283 12.55 22.92 23.04
C GLU A 283 13.34 22.40 21.82
N ALA A 284 12.67 21.64 20.96
CA ALA A 284 13.28 20.94 19.84
C ALA A 284 13.64 21.89 18.68
N PHE A 285 13.31 23.17 18.80
CA PHE A 285 13.74 24.23 17.92
C PHE A 285 14.55 25.26 18.74
N PRO A 286 15.90 25.21 18.69
CA PRO A 286 16.68 26.29 19.25
C PRO A 286 16.27 27.56 18.51
N THR A 287 15.67 28.50 19.23
CA THR A 287 15.50 29.88 18.78
C THR A 287 16.88 30.50 18.72
N THR A 288 17.52 30.47 17.54
CA THR A 288 18.68 31.30 17.25
C THR A 288 18.24 32.70 16.88
#